data_22c7ab7821993d7a55f0abf234ccc263
#
_entry.id   22c7ab7821993d7a55f0abf234ccc263
#
_cell.length_a   1.000
_cell.length_b   1.000
_cell.length_c   1.000
_cell.angle_alpha   90.00
_cell.angle_beta   90.00
_cell.angle_gamma   90.00
#
_symmetry.space_group_name_H-M   'P 1'
#
loop_
_entity.id
_entity.type
_entity.pdbx_description
1 polymer ?
#
loop_
_entity_poly.entity_id
_entity_poly.type
_entity_poly.pdbx_seq_one_letter_code
_entity_poly.pdbx_strand_id
1 'polypeptide(L)'
;MIEYVEGHVVYDNPKPHIHSRHGYFPGLARLNSGELICFFVMGEAFEAPNCTTYISRSKDNGRTWTLQGRFYDNSRLPVPTNDSLKPTVLRDGKVIAMGFRYLRRDPEQGIAIPETNGFQPGENVVSVSDDDGHHWTEPKVIPRKHPELIETSGPCIETQSGELLALGALFKLPDGTNPSGEIGVLMRSPDQGKTWTDDTLFYNWRKITPYEARICEMQPGRLVAIVWAYDAATDRHLPNQVTFSTDGGKTWSEPEDTGHLGQASSLIWLGGETLASIHSHRSTAPGLYVRLIDFSKNRWKPVDEKVIWGPSAGYKGSDGATMAEMFAALKFGQPSLLHLGGDEFLAAHWSIENGQGKIRVHRLRMKA
;
A
#
# COMPACT_ATOMS: atom_id res chain seq x y z
N MET A 1 21.15 8.47 -11.31
CA MET A 1 21.34 7.04 -10.91
C MET A 1 20.90 6.82 -9.47
N ILE A 2 20.43 5.62 -9.14
CA ILE A 2 20.01 5.24 -7.78
C ILE A 2 21.22 4.78 -6.97
N GLU A 3 21.52 5.48 -5.89
CA GLU A 3 22.49 5.06 -4.88
C GLU A 3 21.76 4.41 -3.71
N TYR A 4 22.20 3.22 -3.29
CA TYR A 4 21.81 2.62 -2.02
C TYR A 4 22.72 3.18 -0.92
N VAL A 5 22.14 3.80 0.09
CA VAL A 5 22.89 4.45 1.17
C VAL A 5 23.02 3.53 2.39
N GLU A 6 21.90 3.12 2.96
CA GLU A 6 21.86 2.31 4.19
C GLU A 6 20.52 1.59 4.33
N GLY A 7 20.47 0.56 5.16
CA GLY A 7 19.22 -0.16 5.48
C GLY A 7 19.10 -0.45 6.96
N HIS A 8 17.87 -0.34 7.48
CA HIS A 8 17.57 -0.52 8.88
C HIS A 8 16.32 -1.38 9.10
N VAL A 9 16.13 -1.84 10.33
CA VAL A 9 14.95 -2.60 10.76
C VAL A 9 14.00 -1.65 11.48
N VAL A 10 12.77 -1.57 10.98
CA VAL A 10 11.68 -0.82 11.63
C VAL A 10 11.04 -1.65 12.74
N TYR A 11 10.84 -2.94 12.45
CA TYR A 11 10.28 -3.89 13.38
C TYR A 11 10.89 -5.28 13.20
N ASP A 12 11.27 -5.89 14.30
CA ASP A 12 11.59 -7.30 14.46
C ASP A 12 10.99 -7.79 15.79
N ASN A 13 10.54 -9.02 15.84
CA ASN A 13 9.99 -9.58 17.08
C ASN A 13 11.08 -9.75 18.13
N PRO A 14 11.06 -9.02 19.27
CA PRO A 14 12.13 -9.09 20.27
C PRO A 14 12.10 -10.38 21.09
N LYS A 15 11.01 -11.16 21.05
CA LYS A 15 10.82 -12.39 21.82
C LYS A 15 10.18 -13.50 20.99
N PRO A 16 10.82 -13.92 19.88
CA PRO A 16 10.22 -14.90 18.95
C PRO A 16 10.01 -16.28 19.56
N HIS A 17 10.76 -16.61 20.61
CA HIS A 17 10.62 -17.86 21.38
C HIS A 17 9.43 -17.88 22.36
N ILE A 18 8.76 -16.74 22.56
CA ILE A 18 7.60 -16.62 23.45
C ILE A 18 6.33 -16.28 22.65
N HIS A 19 6.46 -15.39 21.67
CA HIS A 19 5.32 -14.85 20.94
C HIS A 19 5.53 -14.93 19.43
N SER A 20 4.51 -15.40 18.71
CA SER A 20 4.43 -15.23 17.26
C SER A 20 3.93 -13.82 16.98
N ARG A 21 4.78 -12.95 16.42
CA ARG A 21 4.47 -11.56 16.08
C ARG A 21 5.21 -11.18 14.82
N HIS A 22 4.48 -11.12 13.73
CA HIS A 22 5.02 -10.86 12.39
C HIS A 22 4.54 -9.49 11.91
N GLY A 23 5.46 -8.70 11.32
CA GLY A 23 5.14 -7.42 10.70
C GLY A 23 4.85 -7.58 9.21
N TYR A 24 3.80 -6.88 8.71
CA TYR A 24 3.36 -6.89 7.31
C TYR A 24 2.98 -5.48 6.85
N PHE A 25 2.98 -5.23 5.55
CA PHE A 25 2.33 -4.10 4.90
C PHE A 25 2.70 -2.71 5.45
N PRO A 26 3.97 -2.27 5.37
CA PRO A 26 4.38 -0.98 5.89
C PRO A 26 3.81 0.19 5.09
N GLY A 27 3.58 1.32 5.79
CA GLY A 27 3.30 2.63 5.23
C GLY A 27 4.10 3.69 5.98
N LEU A 28 4.84 4.53 5.27
CA LEU A 28 5.70 5.57 5.85
C LEU A 28 5.06 6.94 5.72
N ALA A 29 5.25 7.79 6.73
CA ALA A 29 4.98 9.22 6.63
C ALA A 29 6.02 10.02 7.42
N ARG A 30 6.25 11.29 7.00
CA ARG A 30 7.10 12.27 7.69
C ARG A 30 6.22 13.34 8.30
N LEU A 31 6.30 13.48 9.62
CA LEU A 31 5.58 14.47 10.40
C LEU A 31 6.17 15.88 10.19
N ASN A 32 5.40 16.93 10.49
CA ASN A 32 5.89 18.30 10.43
C ASN A 32 7.01 18.57 11.44
N SER A 33 7.07 17.81 12.54
CA SER A 33 8.19 17.80 13.48
C SER A 33 9.51 17.27 12.87
N GLY A 34 9.45 16.61 11.70
CA GLY A 34 10.57 15.95 11.07
C GLY A 34 10.74 14.48 11.49
N GLU A 35 10.02 14.03 12.50
CA GLU A 35 9.99 12.62 12.89
C GLU A 35 9.33 11.78 11.79
N LEU A 36 9.68 10.50 11.72
CA LEU A 36 9.04 9.55 10.81
C LEU A 36 8.13 8.61 11.60
N ILE A 37 6.99 8.27 11.01
CA ILE A 37 6.13 7.19 11.47
C ILE A 37 6.02 6.11 10.41
N CYS A 38 6.00 4.86 10.87
CA CYS A 38 5.73 3.70 10.05
C CYS A 38 4.53 2.96 10.63
N PHE A 39 3.47 2.88 9.86
CA PHE A 39 2.35 2.00 10.14
C PHE A 39 2.63 0.64 9.52
N PHE A 40 2.30 -0.42 10.21
CA PHE A 40 2.38 -1.77 9.68
C PHE A 40 1.41 -2.68 10.42
N VAL A 41 0.97 -3.72 9.74
CA VAL A 41 0.11 -4.75 10.35
C VAL A 41 0.98 -5.68 11.19
N MET A 42 0.54 -6.03 12.39
CA MET A 42 1.18 -7.07 13.22
C MET A 42 0.16 -8.11 13.65
N GLY A 43 0.52 -9.39 13.53
CA GLY A 43 -0.28 -10.52 13.96
C GLY A 43 0.54 -11.80 14.07
N GLU A 44 -0.11 -12.88 14.47
CA GLU A 44 0.52 -14.20 14.68
C GLU A 44 0.88 -14.91 13.39
N ALA A 45 0.14 -14.64 12.32
CA ALA A 45 0.35 -15.14 10.97
C ALA A 45 -0.18 -14.12 9.96
N PHE A 46 0.08 -14.33 8.66
CA PHE A 46 -0.27 -13.40 7.60
C PHE A 46 -1.77 -13.05 7.55
N GLU A 47 -2.64 -14.03 7.72
CA GLU A 47 -4.10 -13.87 7.74
C GLU A 47 -4.73 -14.11 9.11
N ALA A 48 -3.94 -14.04 10.19
CA ALA A 48 -4.45 -14.27 11.53
C ALA A 48 -5.53 -13.24 11.91
N PRO A 49 -6.57 -13.65 12.66
CA PRO A 49 -7.66 -12.75 13.08
C PRO A 49 -7.18 -11.60 13.97
N ASN A 50 -6.03 -11.73 14.60
CA ASN A 50 -5.43 -10.70 15.47
C ASN A 50 -4.52 -9.72 14.74
N CYS A 51 -4.44 -9.78 13.40
CA CYS A 51 -3.72 -8.81 12.61
C CYS A 51 -4.34 -7.42 12.75
N THR A 52 -3.58 -6.45 13.25
CA THR A 52 -4.03 -5.07 13.40
C THR A 52 -2.87 -4.09 13.17
N THR A 53 -3.19 -2.84 12.91
CA THR A 53 -2.20 -1.80 12.62
C THR A 53 -1.46 -1.37 13.88
N TYR A 54 -0.13 -1.34 13.78
CA TYR A 54 0.81 -0.85 14.79
C TYR A 54 1.59 0.34 14.24
N ILE A 55 2.16 1.13 15.15
CA ILE A 55 2.96 2.30 14.84
C ILE A 55 4.37 2.13 15.41
N SER A 56 5.38 2.35 14.57
CA SER A 56 6.76 2.63 14.99
C SER A 56 7.13 4.06 14.63
N ARG A 57 7.99 4.68 15.45
CA ARG A 57 8.44 6.06 15.30
C ARG A 57 9.95 6.15 15.25
N SER A 58 10.48 7.02 14.39
CA SER A 58 11.90 7.34 14.29
C SER A 58 12.12 8.84 14.51
N LYS A 59 13.11 9.19 15.32
CA LYS A 59 13.55 10.56 15.62
C LYS A 59 14.88 10.94 14.94
N ASP A 60 15.49 10.01 14.25
CA ASP A 60 16.81 10.13 13.63
C ASP A 60 16.76 9.86 12.13
N ASN A 61 15.65 10.30 11.51
CA ASN A 61 15.42 10.21 10.07
C ASN A 61 15.44 8.77 9.54
N GLY A 62 14.92 7.79 10.31
CA GLY A 62 14.72 6.39 9.89
C GLY A 62 15.86 5.43 10.19
N ARG A 63 16.86 5.83 10.98
CA ARG A 63 17.97 4.95 11.37
C ARG A 63 17.60 4.03 12.52
N THR A 64 16.93 4.56 13.53
CA THR A 64 16.40 3.77 14.66
C THR A 64 14.90 3.96 14.79
N TRP A 65 14.21 2.92 15.28
CA TRP A 65 12.76 2.89 15.39
C TRP A 65 12.31 2.38 16.74
N THR A 66 11.29 3.01 17.29
CA THR A 66 10.66 2.61 18.56
C THR A 66 9.20 2.24 18.31
N LEU A 67 8.84 1.00 18.65
CA LEU A 67 7.45 0.54 18.60
C LEU A 67 6.61 1.32 19.62
N GLN A 68 5.58 2.01 19.14
CA GLN A 68 4.66 2.79 19.98
C GLN A 68 3.50 1.94 20.50
N GLY A 69 3.08 0.93 19.75
CA GLY A 69 1.97 0.06 20.09
C GLY A 69 0.92 -0.03 19.00
N ARG A 70 -0.26 -0.53 19.35
CA ARG A 70 -1.41 -0.61 18.45
C ARG A 70 -1.89 0.79 18.11
N PHE A 71 -2.38 0.95 16.88
CA PHE A 71 -2.99 2.18 16.40
C PHE A 71 -4.27 2.52 17.18
N TYR A 72 -5.15 1.54 17.42
CA TYR A 72 -6.35 1.69 18.25
C TYR A 72 -6.75 0.33 18.88
N ASP A 73 -7.63 0.38 19.86
CA ASP A 73 -8.17 -0.81 20.50
C ASP A 73 -9.43 -1.29 19.79
N ASN A 74 -9.29 -2.33 18.94
CA ASN A 74 -10.39 -2.95 18.22
C ASN A 74 -11.13 -4.05 19.02
N SER A 75 -10.71 -4.32 20.27
CA SER A 75 -11.32 -5.37 21.09
C SER A 75 -12.76 -5.06 21.51
N ARG A 76 -13.16 -3.80 21.41
CA ARG A 76 -14.53 -3.33 21.74
C ARG A 76 -15.50 -3.43 20.57
N LEU A 77 -15.05 -3.79 19.40
CA LEU A 77 -15.92 -3.94 18.23
C LEU A 77 -16.80 -5.19 18.40
N PRO A 78 -18.07 -5.14 17.93
CA PRO A 78 -19.01 -6.25 18.10
C PRO A 78 -18.61 -7.51 17.32
N VAL A 79 -17.78 -7.35 16.29
CA VAL A 79 -17.19 -8.43 15.50
C VAL A 79 -15.69 -8.24 15.50
N PRO A 80 -14.88 -9.29 15.75
CA PRO A 80 -13.44 -9.20 15.59
C PRO A 80 -13.06 -8.72 14.20
N THR A 81 -12.03 -7.89 14.12
CA THR A 81 -11.56 -7.33 12.86
C THR A 81 -10.06 -7.44 12.76
N ASN A 82 -9.54 -7.66 11.56
CA ASN A 82 -8.17 -7.30 11.23
C ASN A 82 -8.16 -6.11 10.26
N ASP A 83 -7.18 -5.25 10.41
CA ASP A 83 -7.12 -3.98 9.70
C ASP A 83 -5.73 -3.69 9.14
N SER A 84 -5.72 -2.85 8.10
CA SER A 84 -4.51 -2.33 7.47
C SER A 84 -4.75 -0.87 7.08
N LEU A 85 -4.19 0.05 7.87
CA LEU A 85 -4.29 1.48 7.61
C LEU A 85 -2.91 2.03 7.20
N LYS A 86 -2.92 3.12 6.43
CA LYS A 86 -1.71 3.83 5.99
C LYS A 86 -1.79 5.30 6.41
N PRO A 87 -0.67 5.90 6.85
CA PRO A 87 -0.64 7.28 7.30
C PRO A 87 -0.43 8.24 6.13
N THR A 88 -1.08 9.40 6.20
CA THR A 88 -0.82 10.56 5.34
C THR A 88 -0.76 11.81 6.21
N VAL A 89 0.31 12.57 6.13
CA VAL A 89 0.45 13.85 6.83
C VAL A 89 -0.08 14.95 5.93
N LEU A 90 -1.02 15.73 6.47
CA LEU A 90 -1.62 16.87 5.78
C LEU A 90 -0.78 18.13 5.98
N ARG A 91 -0.97 19.12 5.11
CA ARG A 91 -0.26 20.40 5.18
C ARG A 91 -0.53 21.19 6.46
N ASP A 92 -1.70 21.00 7.07
CA ASP A 92 -2.06 21.62 8.36
C ASP A 92 -1.44 20.88 9.57
N GLY A 93 -0.71 19.80 9.35
CA GLY A 93 -0.03 18.99 10.37
C GLY A 93 -0.86 17.82 10.90
N LYS A 94 -2.15 17.72 10.57
CA LYS A 94 -2.92 16.54 10.93
C LYS A 94 -2.40 15.31 10.21
N VAL A 95 -2.61 14.16 10.82
CA VAL A 95 -2.31 12.87 10.20
C VAL A 95 -3.62 12.11 9.97
N ILE A 96 -3.84 11.72 8.71
CA ILE A 96 -4.93 10.83 8.33
C ILE A 96 -4.39 9.40 8.33
N ALA A 97 -5.10 8.48 8.97
CA ALA A 97 -4.91 7.04 8.81
C ALA A 97 -6.12 6.48 8.04
N MET A 98 -5.89 5.99 6.84
CA MET A 98 -6.93 5.45 5.98
C MET A 98 -6.58 4.03 5.55
N GLY A 99 -7.60 3.20 5.37
CA GLY A 99 -7.45 1.83 4.90
C GLY A 99 -8.76 1.06 4.97
N PHE A 100 -8.65 -0.20 5.25
CA PHE A 100 -9.80 -1.08 5.39
C PHE A 100 -9.60 -2.08 6.54
N ARG A 101 -10.70 -2.68 6.97
CA ARG A 101 -10.73 -3.78 7.94
C ARG A 101 -11.68 -4.86 7.47
N TYR A 102 -11.27 -6.12 7.65
CA TYR A 102 -12.12 -7.28 7.43
C TYR A 102 -12.88 -7.66 8.70
N LEU A 103 -14.11 -8.11 8.55
CA LEU A 103 -14.95 -8.63 9.64
C LEU A 103 -14.66 -10.12 9.81
N ARG A 104 -13.97 -10.50 10.89
CA ARG A 104 -13.48 -11.86 11.16
C ARG A 104 -14.47 -12.64 12.02
N ARG A 105 -15.62 -12.99 11.43
CA ARG A 105 -16.68 -13.75 12.12
C ARG A 105 -16.26 -15.18 12.45
N ASP A 106 -15.48 -15.80 11.56
CA ASP A 106 -14.87 -17.11 11.75
C ASP A 106 -13.33 -16.94 11.81
N PRO A 107 -12.70 -17.21 12.96
CA PRO A 107 -11.26 -17.07 13.12
C PRO A 107 -10.44 -18.11 12.32
N GLU A 108 -11.06 -19.23 11.94
CA GLU A 108 -10.41 -20.30 11.19
C GLU A 108 -10.37 -20.04 9.68
N GLN A 109 -11.17 -19.09 9.17
CA GLN A 109 -11.14 -18.71 7.77
C GLN A 109 -10.06 -17.65 7.48
N GLY A 110 -9.36 -17.82 6.36
CA GLY A 110 -8.47 -16.78 5.81
C GLY A 110 -9.23 -15.53 5.35
N ILE A 111 -8.50 -14.51 4.90
CA ILE A 111 -9.08 -13.31 4.28
C ILE A 111 -9.63 -13.63 2.91
N ALA A 112 -8.88 -14.39 2.09
CA ALA A 112 -9.36 -14.96 0.84
C ALA A 112 -10.11 -16.28 1.14
N ILE A 113 -11.25 -16.46 0.48
CA ILE A 113 -12.13 -17.64 0.64
C ILE A 113 -11.83 -18.61 -0.53
N PRO A 114 -11.13 -19.74 -0.30
CA PRO A 114 -10.67 -20.61 -1.38
C PRO A 114 -11.81 -21.17 -2.24
N GLU A 115 -12.95 -21.48 -1.61
CA GLU A 115 -14.10 -22.14 -2.26
C GLU A 115 -14.79 -21.25 -3.30
N THR A 116 -14.74 -19.93 -3.10
CA THR A 116 -15.43 -18.96 -3.96
C THR A 116 -14.47 -18.03 -4.71
N ASN A 117 -13.19 -18.00 -4.32
CA ASN A 117 -12.22 -16.98 -4.74
C ASN A 117 -12.70 -15.55 -4.42
N GLY A 118 -13.52 -15.42 -3.39
CA GLY A 118 -13.99 -14.16 -2.81
C GLY A 118 -13.17 -13.76 -1.58
N PHE A 119 -13.56 -12.65 -0.95
CA PHE A 119 -12.90 -12.13 0.23
C PHE A 119 -13.89 -11.98 1.39
N GLN A 120 -13.38 -11.99 2.62
CA GLN A 120 -14.18 -11.69 3.81
C GLN A 120 -14.84 -10.31 3.69
N PRO A 121 -16.05 -10.13 4.25
CA PRO A 121 -16.68 -8.82 4.30
C PRO A 121 -15.80 -7.80 5.00
N GLY A 122 -15.84 -6.57 4.55
CA GLY A 122 -14.99 -5.52 5.13
C GLY A 122 -15.57 -4.13 5.02
N GLU A 123 -14.90 -3.20 5.66
CA GLU A 123 -15.26 -1.78 5.74
C GLU A 123 -14.05 -0.93 5.40
N ASN A 124 -14.23 0.12 4.60
CA ASN A 124 -13.24 1.19 4.49
C ASN A 124 -13.35 2.09 5.71
N VAL A 125 -12.21 2.48 6.28
CA VAL A 125 -12.18 3.25 7.53
C VAL A 125 -11.16 4.37 7.44
N VAL A 126 -11.44 5.44 8.20
CA VAL A 126 -10.56 6.60 8.35
C VAL A 126 -10.51 7.03 9.81
N SER A 127 -9.33 7.46 10.24
CA SER A 127 -9.07 8.04 11.55
C SER A 127 -8.15 9.25 11.40
N VAL A 128 -8.16 10.15 12.37
CA VAL A 128 -7.41 11.40 12.35
C VAL A 128 -6.65 11.57 13.66
N SER A 129 -5.43 12.08 13.57
CA SER A 129 -4.65 12.59 14.68
C SER A 129 -4.33 14.07 14.43
N ASP A 130 -4.40 14.89 15.47
CA ASP A 130 -4.02 16.31 15.48
C ASP A 130 -2.81 16.61 16.39
N ASP A 131 -2.14 15.55 16.85
CA ASP A 131 -1.00 15.62 17.78
C ASP A 131 0.19 14.76 17.34
N ASP A 132 0.55 14.85 16.08
CA ASP A 132 1.69 14.11 15.48
C ASP A 132 1.55 12.57 15.61
N GLY A 133 0.32 12.06 15.62
CA GLY A 133 0.06 10.62 15.66
C GLY A 133 0.26 9.98 17.03
N HIS A 134 0.16 10.74 18.12
CA HIS A 134 0.19 10.21 19.48
C HIS A 134 -1.18 9.71 19.92
N HIS A 135 -2.25 10.44 19.57
CA HIS A 135 -3.62 10.01 19.82
C HIS A 135 -4.43 10.03 18.52
N TRP A 136 -5.42 9.15 18.45
CA TRP A 136 -6.21 8.94 17.24
C TRP A 136 -7.70 8.90 17.56
N THR A 137 -8.50 9.47 16.67
CA THR A 137 -9.95 9.27 16.76
C THR A 137 -10.28 7.79 16.54
N GLU A 138 -11.41 7.32 17.05
CA GLU A 138 -11.95 6.01 16.69
C GLU A 138 -12.10 5.93 15.15
N PRO A 139 -11.66 4.84 14.49
CA PRO A 139 -11.82 4.70 13.05
C PRO A 139 -13.29 4.72 12.65
N LYS A 140 -13.64 5.67 11.78
CA LYS A 140 -14.98 5.83 11.22
C LYS A 140 -15.11 5.07 9.92
N VAL A 141 -16.24 4.38 9.75
CA VAL A 141 -16.57 3.71 8.49
C VAL A 141 -16.84 4.76 7.41
N ILE A 142 -16.22 4.58 6.27
CA ILE A 142 -16.47 5.39 5.07
C ILE A 142 -17.60 4.71 4.28
N PRO A 143 -18.74 5.37 4.08
CA PRO A 143 -19.81 4.85 3.23
C PRO A 143 -19.32 4.62 1.80
N ARG A 144 -19.78 3.54 1.18
CA ARG A 144 -19.47 3.18 -0.22
C ARG A 144 -20.77 3.06 -1.02
N LYS A 145 -20.70 3.35 -2.32
CA LYS A 145 -21.74 3.03 -3.28
C LYS A 145 -21.64 1.58 -3.79
N HIS A 146 -20.41 1.10 -3.89
CA HIS A 146 -20.12 -0.26 -4.31
C HIS A 146 -20.37 -1.25 -3.16
N PRO A 147 -21.02 -2.41 -3.38
CA PRO A 147 -21.19 -3.43 -2.35
C PRO A 147 -19.86 -4.08 -1.96
N GLU A 148 -18.89 -4.10 -2.87
CA GLU A 148 -17.56 -4.65 -2.65
C GLU A 148 -16.74 -3.74 -1.73
N LEU A 149 -15.76 -4.33 -1.03
CA LEU A 149 -14.74 -3.59 -0.32
C LEU A 149 -13.78 -2.92 -1.32
N ILE A 150 -13.52 -1.63 -1.13
CA ILE A 150 -12.50 -0.93 -1.91
C ILE A 150 -11.13 -1.18 -1.27
N GLU A 151 -10.23 -1.80 -2.00
CA GLU A 151 -8.88 -2.14 -1.55
C GLU A 151 -7.98 -0.90 -1.50
N THR A 152 -8.16 -0.06 -0.49
CA THR A 152 -7.34 1.12 -0.23
C THR A 152 -6.05 0.75 0.51
N SER A 153 -5.20 -0.06 -0.10
CA SER A 153 -3.96 -0.56 0.51
C SER A 153 -2.81 0.45 0.48
N GLY A 154 -2.98 1.56 -0.24
CA GLY A 154 -2.07 2.71 -0.27
C GLY A 154 -2.50 3.84 0.67
N PRO A 155 -1.58 4.77 1.00
CA PRO A 155 -1.96 6.01 1.65
C PRO A 155 -2.85 6.84 0.71
N CYS A 156 -3.74 7.65 1.26
CA CYS A 156 -4.31 8.76 0.49
C CYS A 156 -3.24 9.83 0.26
N ILE A 157 -3.47 10.71 -0.68
CA ILE A 157 -2.64 11.91 -0.89
C ILE A 157 -3.48 13.16 -0.65
N GLU A 158 -2.86 14.22 -0.14
CA GLU A 158 -3.44 15.56 -0.18
C GLU A 158 -2.94 16.28 -1.43
N THR A 159 -3.85 16.58 -2.34
CA THR A 159 -3.52 17.32 -3.58
C THR A 159 -3.19 18.79 -3.29
N GLN A 160 -2.59 19.48 -4.24
CA GLN A 160 -2.31 20.90 -4.11
C GLN A 160 -3.59 21.75 -3.97
N SER A 161 -4.74 21.25 -4.42
CA SER A 161 -6.05 21.88 -4.20
C SER A 161 -6.61 21.68 -2.78
N GLY A 162 -6.01 20.79 -1.96
CA GLY A 162 -6.46 20.46 -0.61
C GLY A 162 -7.43 19.30 -0.52
N GLU A 163 -7.76 18.66 -1.63
CA GLU A 163 -8.57 17.44 -1.62
C GLU A 163 -7.73 16.22 -1.25
N LEU A 164 -8.34 15.26 -0.57
CA LEU A 164 -7.73 13.95 -0.36
C LEU A 164 -8.18 12.98 -1.44
N LEU A 165 -7.24 12.23 -1.99
CA LEU A 165 -7.49 11.21 -2.98
C LEU A 165 -6.90 9.88 -2.52
N ALA A 166 -7.67 8.80 -2.65
CA ALA A 166 -7.20 7.43 -2.45
C ALA A 166 -7.71 6.54 -3.59
N LEU A 167 -6.91 5.56 -3.96
CA LEU A 167 -7.27 4.61 -5.03
C LEU A 167 -7.46 3.22 -4.44
N GLY A 168 -8.34 2.44 -5.06
CA GLY A 168 -8.48 1.02 -4.73
C GLY A 168 -9.21 0.23 -5.82
N ALA A 169 -8.85 -1.04 -5.93
CA ALA A 169 -9.63 -2.03 -6.67
C ALA A 169 -10.84 -2.47 -5.85
N LEU A 170 -11.76 -3.18 -6.48
CA LEU A 170 -12.89 -3.81 -5.78
C LEU A 170 -12.54 -5.28 -5.48
N PHE A 171 -12.64 -5.67 -4.21
CA PHE A 171 -12.51 -7.06 -3.80
C PHE A 171 -13.83 -7.80 -4.00
N LYS A 172 -13.78 -8.97 -4.64
CA LYS A 172 -14.95 -9.82 -4.82
C LYS A 172 -15.69 -10.07 -3.51
N LEU A 173 -17.01 -10.15 -3.60
CA LEU A 173 -17.85 -10.50 -2.46
C LEU A 173 -17.53 -11.93 -1.95
N PRO A 174 -17.94 -12.30 -0.73
CA PRO A 174 -17.66 -13.62 -0.16
C PRO A 174 -18.13 -14.80 -1.03
N ASP A 175 -19.16 -14.60 -1.83
CA ASP A 175 -19.65 -15.60 -2.79
C ASP A 175 -18.88 -15.66 -4.10
N GLY A 176 -17.80 -14.86 -4.23
CA GLY A 176 -16.96 -14.78 -5.42
C GLY A 176 -17.51 -13.87 -6.52
N THR A 177 -18.68 -13.26 -6.33
CA THR A 177 -19.25 -12.33 -7.30
C THR A 177 -18.58 -10.95 -7.25
N ASN A 178 -18.59 -10.24 -8.37
CA ASN A 178 -18.10 -8.88 -8.52
C ASN A 178 -19.11 -8.05 -9.34
N PRO A 179 -20.25 -7.66 -8.75
CA PRO A 179 -21.33 -6.98 -9.48
C PRO A 179 -20.93 -5.65 -10.08
N SER A 180 -19.98 -4.94 -9.49
CA SER A 180 -19.44 -3.67 -10.04
C SER A 180 -18.41 -3.88 -11.16
N GLY A 181 -17.88 -5.09 -11.32
CA GLY A 181 -16.88 -5.44 -12.32
C GLY A 181 -15.43 -5.16 -11.90
N GLU A 182 -14.50 -5.46 -12.82
CA GLU A 182 -13.06 -5.28 -12.61
C GLU A 182 -12.69 -3.81 -12.86
N ILE A 183 -12.87 -2.96 -11.86
CA ILE A 183 -12.65 -1.52 -11.94
C ILE A 183 -11.78 -1.01 -10.80
N GLY A 184 -11.16 0.15 -11.02
CA GLY A 184 -10.47 0.92 -9.99
C GLY A 184 -11.24 2.18 -9.64
N VAL A 185 -11.48 2.37 -8.36
CA VAL A 185 -12.27 3.46 -7.80
C VAL A 185 -11.35 4.52 -7.22
N LEU A 186 -11.64 5.79 -7.50
CA LEU A 186 -11.02 6.93 -6.84
C LEU A 186 -11.95 7.43 -5.74
N MET A 187 -11.51 7.28 -4.51
CA MET A 187 -12.15 7.87 -3.34
C MET A 187 -11.65 9.30 -3.18
N ARG A 188 -12.58 10.25 -3.04
CA ARG A 188 -12.30 11.68 -2.93
C ARG A 188 -12.92 12.27 -1.68
N SER A 189 -12.15 13.07 -0.95
CA SER A 189 -12.65 13.90 0.16
C SER A 189 -12.29 15.36 -0.07
N PRO A 190 -13.26 16.28 -0.15
CA PRO A 190 -13.02 17.71 -0.32
C PRO A 190 -12.79 18.44 1.02
N ASP A 191 -12.93 17.76 2.15
CA ASP A 191 -13.08 18.35 3.48
C ASP A 191 -12.17 17.70 4.55
N GLN A 192 -10.95 17.33 4.14
CA GLN A 192 -9.92 16.72 5.00
C GLN A 192 -10.37 15.40 5.66
N GLY A 193 -11.05 14.55 4.90
CA GLY A 193 -11.41 13.20 5.35
C GLY A 193 -12.72 13.12 6.15
N LYS A 194 -13.49 14.20 6.27
CA LYS A 194 -14.79 14.19 6.98
C LYS A 194 -15.86 13.46 6.16
N THR A 195 -15.90 13.74 4.86
CA THR A 195 -16.78 13.06 3.90
C THR A 195 -15.99 12.50 2.74
N TRP A 196 -16.47 11.40 2.16
CA TRP A 196 -15.84 10.72 1.04
C TRP A 196 -16.87 10.35 -0.02
N THR A 197 -16.44 10.40 -1.28
CA THR A 197 -17.20 9.90 -2.42
C THR A 197 -16.36 8.91 -3.21
N ASP A 198 -17.01 7.97 -3.90
CA ASP A 198 -16.43 6.91 -4.71
C ASP A 198 -17.07 6.86 -6.12
N ASP A 199 -17.45 8.04 -6.63
CA ASP A 199 -18.17 8.20 -7.91
C ASP A 199 -17.28 8.12 -9.14
N THR A 200 -15.96 8.28 -8.97
CA THR A 200 -15.02 8.40 -10.09
C THR A 200 -14.23 7.10 -10.25
N LEU A 201 -14.13 6.62 -11.47
CA LEU A 201 -13.27 5.50 -11.82
C LEU A 201 -11.92 6.05 -12.31
N PHE A 202 -10.83 5.63 -11.67
CA PHE A 202 -9.49 5.93 -12.19
C PHE A 202 -9.00 4.86 -13.17
N TYR A 203 -9.64 3.68 -13.15
CA TYR A 203 -9.28 2.56 -13.98
C TYR A 203 -10.53 1.77 -14.39
N ASN A 204 -10.73 1.61 -15.67
CA ASN A 204 -11.79 0.77 -16.26
C ASN A 204 -11.30 0.28 -17.63
N TRP A 205 -10.50 -0.75 -17.64
CA TRP A 205 -9.84 -1.23 -18.83
C TRP A 205 -9.96 -2.74 -18.98
N ARG A 206 -10.74 -3.18 -19.96
CA ARG A 206 -10.97 -4.60 -20.24
C ARG A 206 -11.51 -5.30 -18.98
N LYS A 207 -11.02 -6.53 -18.69
CA LYS A 207 -11.34 -7.27 -17.46
C LYS A 207 -10.10 -7.39 -16.57
N ILE A 208 -9.41 -6.26 -16.37
CA ILE A 208 -8.20 -6.20 -15.58
C ILE A 208 -8.52 -5.56 -14.22
N THR A 209 -8.25 -6.31 -13.16
CA THR A 209 -8.34 -5.80 -11.78
C THR A 209 -7.09 -5.01 -11.46
N PRO A 210 -7.21 -3.71 -11.08
CA PRO A 210 -6.07 -2.85 -10.77
C PRO A 210 -5.70 -2.92 -9.28
N TYR A 211 -5.19 -4.05 -8.81
CA TYR A 211 -4.84 -4.24 -7.40
C TYR A 211 -3.75 -3.29 -6.90
N GLU A 212 -3.77 -3.05 -5.61
CA GLU A 212 -2.75 -2.32 -4.86
C GLU A 212 -2.31 -1.00 -5.51
N ALA A 213 -3.31 -0.23 -5.99
CA ALA A 213 -3.09 1.03 -6.67
C ALA A 213 -2.35 2.07 -5.79
N ARG A 214 -1.45 2.82 -6.39
CA ARG A 214 -0.75 3.95 -5.77
C ARG A 214 -0.86 5.17 -6.65
N ILE A 215 -0.91 6.35 -6.03
CA ILE A 215 -1.10 7.63 -6.70
C ILE A 215 -0.08 8.65 -6.17
N CYS A 216 0.39 9.52 -7.04
CA CYS A 216 1.07 10.76 -6.65
C CYS A 216 0.61 11.93 -7.53
N GLU A 217 0.70 13.15 -6.99
CA GLU A 217 0.52 14.40 -7.73
C GLU A 217 1.89 14.98 -8.09
N MET A 218 2.14 15.19 -9.38
CA MET A 218 3.40 15.79 -9.86
C MET A 218 3.31 17.33 -9.92
N GLN A 219 2.17 17.83 -10.35
CA GLN A 219 1.85 19.26 -10.48
C GLN A 219 0.36 19.43 -10.19
N PRO A 220 -0.15 20.65 -9.92
CA PRO A 220 -1.57 20.86 -9.62
C PRO A 220 -2.48 20.18 -10.65
N GLY A 221 -3.23 19.16 -10.20
CA GLY A 221 -4.15 18.40 -11.02
C GLY A 221 -3.52 17.37 -11.96
N ARG A 222 -2.18 17.28 -12.05
CA ARG A 222 -1.48 16.23 -12.80
C ARG A 222 -1.13 15.06 -11.90
N LEU A 223 -1.90 14.00 -12.02
CA LEU A 223 -1.82 12.79 -11.20
C LEU A 223 -1.28 11.62 -12.02
N VAL A 224 -0.54 10.74 -11.36
CA VAL A 224 -0.08 9.47 -11.92
C VAL A 224 -0.45 8.36 -10.97
N ALA A 225 -1.02 7.28 -11.51
CA ALA A 225 -1.37 6.08 -10.76
C ALA A 225 -0.66 4.85 -11.37
N ILE A 226 -0.16 3.97 -10.50
CA ILE A 226 0.39 2.66 -10.87
C ILE A 226 -0.42 1.57 -10.20
N VAL A 227 -0.64 0.46 -10.91
CA VAL A 227 -1.44 -0.68 -10.43
C VAL A 227 -0.71 -2.00 -10.67
N TRP A 228 -0.97 -2.97 -9.83
CA TRP A 228 -0.74 -4.37 -10.12
C TRP A 228 -1.89 -4.85 -11.01
N ALA A 229 -1.61 -5.06 -12.28
CA ALA A 229 -2.60 -5.47 -13.25
C ALA A 229 -2.79 -7.01 -13.21
N TYR A 230 -4.04 -7.43 -13.01
CA TYR A 230 -4.43 -8.83 -12.99
C TYR A 230 -5.58 -9.08 -13.97
N ASP A 231 -5.33 -9.94 -14.96
CA ASP A 231 -6.35 -10.30 -15.94
C ASP A 231 -7.28 -11.37 -15.34
N ALA A 232 -8.46 -10.95 -14.92
CA ALA A 232 -9.46 -11.82 -14.33
C ALA A 232 -10.12 -12.79 -15.34
N ALA A 233 -9.96 -12.55 -16.65
CA ALA A 233 -10.49 -13.43 -17.67
C ALA A 233 -9.59 -14.63 -17.96
N THR A 234 -8.27 -14.46 -17.79
CA THR A 234 -7.25 -15.49 -18.07
C THR A 234 -6.52 -15.95 -16.82
N ASP A 235 -6.84 -15.40 -15.66
CA ASP A 235 -6.24 -15.69 -14.36
C ASP A 235 -4.71 -15.48 -14.37
N ARG A 236 -4.27 -14.31 -14.89
CA ARG A 236 -2.87 -14.00 -15.12
C ARG A 236 -2.43 -12.67 -14.54
N HIS A 237 -1.23 -12.68 -13.94
CA HIS A 237 -0.54 -11.45 -13.63
C HIS A 237 0.02 -10.83 -14.92
N LEU A 238 -0.29 -9.56 -15.13
CA LEU A 238 0.26 -8.75 -16.22
C LEU A 238 1.36 -7.84 -15.69
N PRO A 239 2.21 -7.25 -16.55
CA PRO A 239 3.07 -6.15 -16.15
C PRO A 239 2.25 -5.06 -15.45
N ASN A 240 2.87 -4.40 -14.46
CA ASN A 240 2.24 -3.24 -13.83
C ASN A 240 1.81 -2.25 -14.90
N GLN A 241 0.67 -1.61 -14.68
CA GLN A 241 0.16 -0.59 -15.60
C GLN A 241 0.12 0.76 -14.93
N VAL A 242 0.30 1.80 -15.73
CA VAL A 242 0.27 3.19 -15.30
C VAL A 242 -0.81 3.94 -16.07
N THR A 243 -1.54 4.79 -15.37
CA THR A 243 -2.49 5.74 -15.96
C THR A 243 -2.28 7.11 -15.35
N PHE A 244 -2.72 8.17 -16.01
CA PHE A 244 -2.55 9.53 -15.54
C PHE A 244 -3.80 10.38 -15.76
N SER A 245 -3.92 11.44 -14.99
CA SER A 245 -4.93 12.49 -15.12
C SER A 245 -4.24 13.86 -15.22
N THR A 246 -4.85 14.80 -15.93
CA THR A 246 -4.41 16.20 -16.03
C THR A 246 -5.46 17.19 -15.55
N ASP A 247 -6.56 16.70 -14.97
CA ASP A 247 -7.71 17.48 -14.55
C ASP A 247 -8.13 17.22 -13.08
N GLY A 248 -7.15 16.80 -12.24
CA GLY A 248 -7.36 16.52 -10.83
C GLY A 248 -8.11 15.20 -10.58
N GLY A 249 -7.95 14.23 -11.46
CA GLY A 249 -8.54 12.90 -11.31
C GLY A 249 -10.00 12.81 -11.74
N LYS A 250 -10.50 13.76 -12.53
CA LYS A 250 -11.87 13.69 -13.10
C LYS A 250 -11.92 12.73 -14.27
N THR A 251 -10.89 12.76 -15.11
CA THR A 251 -10.69 11.82 -16.21
C THR A 251 -9.29 11.22 -16.18
N TRP A 252 -9.14 10.02 -16.72
CA TRP A 252 -7.90 9.25 -16.71
C TRP A 252 -7.58 8.71 -18.10
N SER A 253 -6.30 8.62 -18.42
CA SER A 253 -5.82 8.05 -19.68
C SER A 253 -6.10 6.56 -19.77
N GLU A 254 -6.08 6.01 -20.98
CA GLU A 254 -5.92 4.56 -21.13
C GLU A 254 -4.64 4.09 -20.42
N PRO A 255 -4.65 2.92 -19.75
CA PRO A 255 -3.48 2.40 -19.08
C PRO A 255 -2.35 2.07 -20.06
N GLU A 256 -1.13 2.40 -19.67
CA GLU A 256 0.10 2.01 -20.36
C GLU A 256 0.81 0.91 -19.58
N ASP A 257 1.29 -0.11 -20.29
CA ASP A 257 2.09 -1.18 -19.73
C ASP A 257 3.49 -0.66 -19.38
N THR A 258 3.95 -0.92 -18.15
CA THR A 258 5.28 -0.50 -17.71
C THR A 258 6.41 -1.37 -18.26
N GLY A 259 6.10 -2.51 -18.86
CA GLY A 259 7.08 -3.52 -19.28
C GLY A 259 7.67 -4.33 -18.13
N HIS A 260 7.19 -4.15 -16.90
CA HIS A 260 7.75 -4.81 -15.71
C HIS A 260 6.70 -5.66 -15.02
N LEU A 261 6.90 -6.97 -15.03
CA LEU A 261 6.08 -7.89 -14.27
C LEU A 261 6.37 -7.68 -12.78
N GLY A 262 5.48 -6.97 -12.12
CA GLY A 262 5.49 -6.73 -10.68
C GLY A 262 4.14 -7.07 -10.09
N GLN A 263 4.10 -7.15 -8.76
CA GLN A 263 2.84 -7.21 -8.02
C GLN A 263 2.68 -5.90 -7.26
N ALA A 264 2.55 -5.94 -5.91
CA ALA A 264 2.49 -4.74 -5.11
C ALA A 264 3.58 -3.71 -5.47
N SER A 265 3.20 -2.47 -5.64
CA SER A 265 4.11 -1.38 -6.02
C SER A 265 3.90 -0.14 -5.14
N SER A 266 4.80 0.82 -5.24
CA SER A 266 4.65 2.16 -4.71
C SER A 266 5.24 3.18 -5.68
N LEU A 267 4.78 4.44 -5.59
CA LEU A 267 5.13 5.52 -6.49
C LEU A 267 5.23 6.83 -5.71
N ILE A 268 6.29 7.60 -5.97
CA ILE A 268 6.45 8.97 -5.45
C ILE A 268 7.02 9.90 -6.52
N TRP A 269 6.70 11.19 -6.40
CA TRP A 269 7.29 12.25 -7.19
C TRP A 269 8.58 12.77 -6.52
N LEU A 270 9.68 12.89 -7.27
CA LEU A 270 10.96 13.39 -6.81
C LEU A 270 11.28 14.82 -7.31
N GLY A 271 10.37 15.42 -8.08
CA GLY A 271 10.53 16.75 -8.66
C GLY A 271 10.66 16.75 -10.18
N GLY A 272 10.31 17.87 -10.83
CA GLY A 272 10.30 17.98 -12.28
C GLY A 272 9.46 16.89 -12.96
N GLU A 273 10.05 16.17 -13.88
CA GLU A 273 9.43 15.03 -14.58
C GLU A 273 9.87 13.67 -14.01
N THR A 274 10.51 13.65 -12.84
CA THR A 274 11.09 12.43 -12.26
C THR A 274 10.19 11.81 -11.22
N LEU A 275 9.89 10.51 -11.39
CA LEU A 275 9.24 9.66 -10.40
C LEU A 275 10.24 8.60 -9.89
N ALA A 276 10.02 8.14 -8.66
CA ALA A 276 10.55 6.86 -8.21
C ALA A 276 9.41 5.86 -8.05
N SER A 277 9.64 4.64 -8.55
CA SER A 277 8.74 3.51 -8.34
C SER A 277 9.48 2.34 -7.71
N ILE A 278 8.77 1.54 -6.92
CA ILE A 278 9.25 0.27 -6.40
C ILE A 278 8.17 -0.78 -6.61
N HIS A 279 8.57 -2.03 -6.90
CA HIS A 279 7.64 -3.14 -6.96
C HIS A 279 8.25 -4.43 -6.41
N SER A 280 7.37 -5.34 -6.01
CA SER A 280 7.69 -6.70 -5.63
C SER A 280 7.67 -7.58 -6.87
N HIS A 281 8.83 -8.08 -7.27
CA HIS A 281 8.94 -9.10 -8.32
C HIS A 281 9.05 -10.47 -7.66
N ARG A 282 8.10 -11.38 -7.91
CA ARG A 282 8.01 -12.66 -7.20
C ARG A 282 8.16 -13.89 -8.10
N SER A 283 8.49 -13.69 -9.38
CA SER A 283 8.75 -14.76 -10.34
C SER A 283 10.25 -15.05 -10.48
N THR A 284 10.76 -15.07 -11.69
CA THR A 284 12.21 -15.23 -11.97
C THR A 284 13.03 -14.07 -11.39
N ALA A 285 14.11 -14.34 -10.67
CA ALA A 285 14.92 -13.34 -9.96
C ALA A 285 14.09 -12.50 -8.96
N PRO A 286 13.46 -13.12 -7.95
CA PRO A 286 12.58 -12.44 -7.03
C PRO A 286 13.31 -11.39 -6.20
N GLY A 287 12.65 -10.26 -5.96
CA GLY A 287 13.22 -9.14 -5.22
C GLY A 287 12.39 -7.87 -5.24
N LEU A 288 12.94 -6.83 -4.63
CA LEU A 288 12.38 -5.48 -4.66
C LEU A 288 13.21 -4.62 -5.61
N TYR A 289 12.55 -4.15 -6.65
CA TYR A 289 13.13 -3.38 -7.73
C TYR A 289 12.69 -1.92 -7.62
N VAL A 290 13.66 -1.03 -7.45
CA VAL A 290 13.44 0.43 -7.47
C VAL A 290 13.85 0.96 -8.83
N ARG A 291 13.04 1.86 -9.41
CA ARG A 291 13.31 2.53 -10.68
C ARG A 291 13.16 4.03 -10.55
N LEU A 292 14.01 4.75 -11.27
CA LEU A 292 13.77 6.15 -11.63
C LEU A 292 13.08 6.18 -12.99
N ILE A 293 12.05 7.01 -13.09
CA ILE A 293 11.21 7.14 -14.27
C ILE A 293 11.28 8.59 -14.75
N ASP A 294 11.58 8.79 -16.01
CA ASP A 294 11.29 10.01 -16.74
C ASP A 294 9.83 9.94 -17.22
N PHE A 295 8.97 10.77 -16.63
CA PHE A 295 7.54 10.83 -16.97
C PHE A 295 7.21 12.05 -17.84
N SER A 296 8.21 12.57 -18.57
CA SER A 296 8.00 13.62 -19.55
C SER A 296 7.00 13.16 -20.64
N LYS A 297 6.16 14.09 -21.11
CA LYS A 297 5.10 13.80 -22.08
C LYS A 297 4.07 12.75 -21.64
N ASN A 298 3.92 12.53 -20.33
CA ASN A 298 3.03 11.52 -19.74
C ASN A 298 3.29 10.09 -20.28
N ARG A 299 4.58 9.72 -20.44
CA ARG A 299 5.00 8.41 -20.88
C ARG A 299 5.90 7.77 -19.84
N TRP A 300 5.66 6.49 -19.57
CA TRP A 300 6.47 5.71 -18.63
C TRP A 300 7.81 5.33 -19.26
N LYS A 301 8.90 5.96 -18.82
CA LYS A 301 10.24 5.70 -19.34
C LYS A 301 11.22 5.45 -18.20
N PRO A 302 11.53 4.18 -17.88
CA PRO A 302 12.58 3.86 -16.93
C PRO A 302 13.93 4.38 -17.41
N VAL A 303 14.65 5.07 -16.52
CA VAL A 303 15.99 5.64 -16.79
C VAL A 303 17.07 5.02 -15.93
N ASP A 304 16.68 4.40 -14.80
CA ASP A 304 17.63 3.66 -13.94
C ASP A 304 16.87 2.61 -13.11
N GLU A 305 17.56 1.55 -12.71
CA GLU A 305 17.00 0.46 -11.92
C GLU A 305 17.99 -0.06 -10.90
N LYS A 306 17.50 -0.42 -9.72
CA LYS A 306 18.28 -1.08 -8.68
C LYS A 306 17.46 -2.10 -7.91
N VAL A 307 18.01 -3.30 -7.73
CA VAL A 307 17.50 -4.29 -6.77
C VAL A 307 18.03 -3.92 -5.38
N ILE A 308 17.13 -3.69 -4.43
CA ILE A 308 17.50 -3.25 -3.08
C ILE A 308 17.38 -4.36 -2.04
N TRP A 309 16.65 -5.41 -2.36
CA TRP A 309 16.45 -6.57 -1.50
C TRP A 309 16.02 -7.79 -2.32
N GLY A 310 16.38 -8.98 -1.84
CA GLY A 310 15.93 -10.25 -2.42
C GLY A 310 15.77 -11.32 -1.33
N PRO A 311 14.84 -12.29 -1.52
CA PRO A 311 14.64 -13.38 -0.57
C PRO A 311 15.84 -14.34 -0.54
N SER A 312 15.92 -15.15 0.52
CA SER A 312 16.91 -16.22 0.62
C SER A 312 16.78 -17.23 -0.53
N ALA A 313 17.85 -17.93 -0.83
CA ALA A 313 17.85 -19.00 -1.82
C ALA A 313 16.75 -20.05 -1.53
N GLY A 314 16.07 -20.52 -2.59
CA GLY A 314 14.99 -21.51 -2.48
C GLY A 314 13.57 -20.94 -2.48
N TYR A 315 13.39 -19.63 -2.55
CA TYR A 315 12.07 -19.04 -2.82
C TYR A 315 11.61 -19.42 -4.24
N LYS A 316 10.43 -20.05 -4.34
CA LYS A 316 9.93 -20.60 -5.62
C LYS A 316 9.02 -19.65 -6.40
N GLY A 317 8.73 -18.47 -5.86
CA GLY A 317 7.74 -17.57 -6.46
C GLY A 317 6.28 -17.98 -6.17
N SER A 318 5.35 -17.22 -6.72
CA SER A 318 3.89 -17.42 -6.56
C SER A 318 3.14 -17.30 -7.89
N ASP A 319 3.82 -17.56 -9.01
CA ASP A 319 3.19 -17.49 -10.33
C ASP A 319 2.18 -18.62 -10.53
N GLY A 320 0.99 -18.29 -11.04
CA GLY A 320 -0.06 -19.24 -11.39
C GLY A 320 -0.87 -19.81 -10.22
N ALA A 321 -0.70 -19.29 -9.01
CA ALA A 321 -1.48 -19.67 -7.84
C ALA A 321 -2.77 -18.86 -7.72
N THR A 322 -3.84 -19.45 -7.14
CA THR A 322 -5.03 -18.71 -6.71
C THR A 322 -4.66 -17.64 -5.69
N MET A 323 -5.54 -16.65 -5.44
CA MET A 323 -5.26 -15.59 -4.44
C MET A 323 -5.00 -16.19 -3.06
N ALA A 324 -5.75 -17.22 -2.64
CA ALA A 324 -5.55 -17.88 -1.36
C ALA A 324 -4.20 -18.62 -1.28
N GLU A 325 -3.84 -19.38 -2.31
CA GLU A 325 -2.53 -20.06 -2.40
C GLU A 325 -1.38 -19.06 -2.45
N MET A 326 -1.56 -17.98 -3.19
CA MET A 326 -0.58 -16.89 -3.24
C MET A 326 -0.38 -16.27 -1.86
N PHE A 327 -1.44 -15.95 -1.11
CA PHE A 327 -1.34 -15.40 0.23
C PHE A 327 -0.59 -16.33 1.20
N ALA A 328 -0.85 -17.63 1.13
CA ALA A 328 -0.12 -18.63 1.92
C ALA A 328 1.38 -18.71 1.56
N ALA A 329 1.74 -18.42 0.32
CA ALA A 329 3.12 -18.51 -0.20
C ALA A 329 3.92 -17.20 -0.07
N LEU A 330 3.30 -16.07 0.24
CA LEU A 330 3.97 -14.77 0.29
C LEU A 330 5.09 -14.73 1.34
N LYS A 331 6.25 -14.24 0.95
CA LYS A 331 7.43 -14.08 1.82
C LYS A 331 7.93 -12.65 1.92
N PHE A 332 7.46 -11.76 1.06
CA PHE A 332 7.82 -10.34 1.06
C PHE A 332 6.83 -9.55 0.20
N GLY A 333 6.78 -8.23 0.41
CA GLY A 333 6.02 -7.40 -0.50
C GLY A 333 5.49 -6.11 0.07
N GLN A 334 4.46 -5.63 -0.60
CA GLN A 334 3.74 -4.37 -0.42
C GLN A 334 4.70 -3.24 0.03
N PRO A 335 5.60 -2.81 -0.88
CA PRO A 335 6.56 -1.77 -0.56
C PRO A 335 5.88 -0.41 -0.43
N SER A 336 6.50 0.48 0.34
CA SER A 336 6.10 1.87 0.50
C SER A 336 7.29 2.77 0.23
N LEU A 337 7.09 3.86 -0.50
CA LEU A 337 8.09 4.91 -0.72
C LEU A 337 7.73 6.18 0.03
N LEU A 338 8.74 6.90 0.50
CA LEU A 338 8.59 8.22 1.13
C LEU A 338 9.70 9.15 0.66
N HIS A 339 9.35 10.27 0.03
CA HIS A 339 10.31 11.33 -0.32
C HIS A 339 10.72 12.11 0.93
N LEU A 340 12.02 12.22 1.18
CA LEU A 340 12.57 12.94 2.33
C LEU A 340 12.90 14.40 2.02
N GLY A 341 12.76 14.80 0.78
CA GLY A 341 13.19 16.09 0.24
C GLY A 341 14.57 16.01 -0.42
N GLY A 342 14.83 16.93 -1.34
CA GLY A 342 16.05 16.91 -2.16
C GLY A 342 16.12 15.66 -3.03
N ASP A 343 17.24 14.94 -2.93
CA ASP A 343 17.52 13.73 -3.70
C ASP A 343 17.33 12.43 -2.91
N GLU A 344 16.89 12.50 -1.64
CA GLU A 344 16.77 11.33 -0.76
C GLU A 344 15.32 10.83 -0.61
N PHE A 345 15.16 9.51 -0.56
CA PHE A 345 13.90 8.85 -0.28
C PHE A 345 14.10 7.53 0.46
N LEU A 346 13.06 7.09 1.15
CA LEU A 346 13.01 5.81 1.85
C LEU A 346 12.13 4.83 1.08
N ALA A 347 12.53 3.55 1.12
CA ALA A 347 11.73 2.41 0.69
C ALA A 347 11.55 1.46 1.87
N ALA A 348 10.31 1.23 2.29
CA ALA A 348 10.00 0.23 3.31
C ALA A 348 9.33 -0.99 2.67
N HIS A 349 9.52 -2.16 3.28
CA HIS A 349 8.85 -3.40 2.90
C HIS A 349 8.76 -4.35 4.09
N TRP A 350 7.95 -5.39 3.94
CA TRP A 350 7.96 -6.53 4.86
C TRP A 350 8.63 -7.74 4.19
N SER A 351 9.21 -8.60 5.01
CA SER A 351 9.83 -9.86 4.56
C SER A 351 9.80 -10.92 5.66
N ILE A 352 9.67 -12.19 5.27
CA ILE A 352 9.88 -13.33 6.17
C ILE A 352 11.36 -13.71 6.12
N GLU A 353 12.06 -13.54 7.24
CA GLU A 353 13.46 -13.86 7.38
C GLU A 353 13.64 -14.79 8.59
N ASN A 354 14.23 -15.95 8.38
CA ASN A 354 14.39 -16.97 9.43
C ASN A 354 13.07 -17.30 10.15
N GLY A 355 11.96 -17.37 9.40
CA GLY A 355 10.63 -17.63 9.93
C GLY A 355 9.97 -16.46 10.64
N GLN A 356 10.57 -15.27 10.67
CA GLN A 356 10.03 -14.06 11.30
C GLN A 356 9.64 -13.01 10.27
N GLY A 357 8.43 -12.46 10.40
CA GLY A 357 7.98 -11.31 9.61
C GLY A 357 8.58 -10.01 10.17
N LYS A 358 9.40 -9.35 9.36
CA LYS A 358 10.09 -8.10 9.69
C LYS A 358 9.63 -6.96 8.82
N ILE A 359 9.74 -5.74 9.36
CA ILE A 359 9.61 -4.51 8.57
C ILE A 359 11.00 -3.91 8.42
N ARG A 360 11.39 -3.68 7.17
CA ARG A 360 12.67 -3.05 6.81
C ARG A 360 12.46 -1.72 6.13
N VAL A 361 13.46 -0.85 6.25
CA VAL A 361 13.55 0.41 5.53
C VAL A 361 14.94 0.55 4.91
N HIS A 362 14.98 1.08 3.70
CA HIS A 362 16.20 1.34 2.93
C HIS A 362 16.22 2.81 2.54
N ARG A 363 17.37 3.46 2.78
CA ARG A 363 17.61 4.82 2.31
C ARG A 363 18.25 4.78 0.95
N LEU A 364 17.70 5.55 0.06
CA LEU A 364 18.14 5.67 -1.33
C LEU A 364 18.35 7.14 -1.67
N ARG A 365 19.21 7.40 -2.65
CA ARG A 365 19.48 8.72 -3.15
C ARG A 365 19.49 8.72 -4.69
N MET A 366 18.92 9.75 -5.27
CA MET A 366 19.05 10.02 -6.69
C MET A 366 20.33 10.83 -6.92
N LYS A 367 21.32 10.24 -7.59
CA LYS A 367 22.49 10.97 -8.07
C LYS A 367 22.22 11.58 -9.43
N ALA A 368 22.73 12.80 -9.62
CA ALA A 368 22.71 13.50 -10.90
C ALA A 368 23.44 12.72 -12.01
#